data_162e519dbaab14b1e513481de25c89d3
#
_entry.id   162e519dbaab14b1e513481de25c89d3
#
_cell.length_a   1.000
_cell.length_b   1.000
_cell.length_c   1.000
_cell.angle_alpha   90.00
_cell.angle_beta   90.00
_cell.angle_gamma   90.00
#
_symmetry.space_group_name_H-M   'P 1'
#
loop_
_entity.id
_entity.type
_entity.pdbx_description
1 polymer ?
#
loop_
_entity_poly.entity_id
_entity_poly.type
_entity_poly.pdbx_seq_one_letter_code
_entity_poly.pdbx_strand_id
1 'polypeptide(L)'
;MAFAFIYQLGASFLGSFLGVYTVELGYGQAQVGLLSCVQACSEIPVLLLIQKLSKKFGTLHLIAAATFLMGARLITASGGSLLFLILAQAMQGITYMIVHFCCATYIASHAKEGKASQGQSVLYIVQTGIASILGNILGGKIIDRIGIQFSYRYFGIVIFIIAAVIACCLFWREHSMQKSVISK
;
A
#
# COMPACT_ATOMS: atom_id res chain seq x y z
N MET A 1 1.61 -7.99 -9.44
CA MET A 1 1.76 -6.61 -9.97
C MET A 1 0.54 -5.73 -9.66
N ALA A 2 -0.73 -6.17 -9.92
CA ALA A 2 -1.92 -5.34 -9.68
C ALA A 2 -2.05 -4.82 -8.23
N PHE A 3 -1.93 -5.68 -7.23
CA PHE A 3 -1.96 -5.25 -5.82
C PHE A 3 -0.91 -4.20 -5.48
N ALA A 4 0.33 -4.41 -5.95
CA ALA A 4 1.42 -3.47 -5.69
C ALA A 4 1.16 -2.10 -6.36
N PHE A 5 0.54 -2.09 -7.53
CA PHE A 5 0.15 -0.87 -8.22
C PHE A 5 -0.95 -0.12 -7.45
N ILE A 6 -2.01 -0.82 -7.03
CA ILE A 6 -3.11 -0.23 -6.27
C ILE A 6 -2.65 0.28 -4.91
N TYR A 7 -1.81 -0.50 -4.24
CA TYR A 7 -1.16 -0.06 -3.01
C TYR A 7 -0.42 1.27 -3.22
N GLN A 8 0.40 1.35 -4.27
CA GLN A 8 1.22 2.53 -4.52
C GLN A 8 0.39 3.77 -4.90
N LEU A 9 -0.74 3.60 -5.60
CA LEU A 9 -1.68 4.70 -5.83
C LEU A 9 -2.11 5.36 -4.50
N GLY A 10 -2.53 4.55 -3.55
CA GLY A 10 -2.95 5.03 -2.24
C GLY A 10 -1.80 5.59 -1.40
N ALA A 11 -0.65 4.93 -1.42
CA ALA A 11 0.53 5.34 -0.65
C ALA A 11 1.07 6.69 -1.13
N SER A 12 1.13 6.92 -2.44
CA SER A 12 1.57 8.19 -3.02
C SER A 12 0.59 9.31 -2.71
N PHE A 13 -0.70 9.03 -2.86
CA PHE A 13 -1.75 10.00 -2.55
C PHE A 13 -1.67 10.44 -1.09
N LEU A 14 -1.63 9.48 -0.15
CA LEU A 14 -1.52 9.80 1.27
C LEU A 14 -0.22 10.57 1.58
N GLY A 15 0.91 10.10 1.08
CA GLY A 15 2.21 10.70 1.36
C GLY A 15 2.35 12.12 0.85
N SER A 16 1.91 12.39 -0.38
CA SER A 16 2.03 13.72 -1.00
C SER A 16 1.17 14.78 -0.34
N PHE A 17 -0.01 14.42 0.14
CA PHE A 17 -0.96 15.40 0.72
C PHE A 17 -0.99 15.39 2.24
N LEU A 18 -0.24 14.49 2.91
CA LEU A 18 -0.22 14.40 4.38
C LEU A 18 0.21 15.69 5.06
N GLY A 19 1.29 16.31 4.55
CA GLY A 19 1.79 17.56 5.11
C GLY A 19 0.77 18.71 4.97
N VAL A 20 0.15 18.82 3.80
CA VAL A 20 -0.89 19.82 3.54
C VAL A 20 -2.08 19.60 4.47
N TYR A 21 -2.54 18.36 4.58
CA TYR A 21 -3.65 18.02 5.46
C TYR A 21 -3.36 18.28 6.93
N THR A 22 -2.14 18.01 7.38
CA THR A 22 -1.72 18.30 8.76
C THR A 22 -1.80 19.79 9.05
N VAL A 23 -1.40 20.65 8.10
CA VAL A 23 -1.48 22.11 8.23
C VAL A 23 -2.93 22.60 8.16
N GLU A 24 -3.78 22.04 7.29
CA GLU A 24 -5.21 22.34 7.24
C GLU A 24 -5.93 22.04 8.57
N LEU A 25 -5.51 21.01 9.28
CA LEU A 25 -6.04 20.68 10.61
C LEU A 25 -5.53 21.61 11.72
N GLY A 26 -4.74 22.63 11.40
CA GLY A 26 -4.21 23.61 12.33
C GLY A 26 -2.93 23.20 13.05
N TYR A 27 -2.27 22.14 12.60
CA TYR A 27 -0.99 21.68 13.16
C TYR A 27 0.21 22.29 12.41
N GLY A 28 1.34 22.43 13.09
CA GLY A 28 2.56 23.00 12.52
C GLY A 28 3.49 21.96 11.88
N GLN A 29 4.63 22.43 11.35
CA GLN A 29 5.65 21.60 10.71
C GLN A 29 6.29 20.59 11.68
N ALA A 30 6.33 20.87 12.98
CA ALA A 30 6.82 19.94 13.98
C ALA A 30 5.99 18.64 14.03
N GLN A 31 4.66 18.76 13.87
CA GLN A 31 3.76 17.61 13.83
C GLN A 31 3.93 16.81 12.52
N VAL A 32 4.21 17.46 11.40
CA VAL A 32 4.57 16.77 10.15
C VAL A 32 5.86 15.95 10.35
N GLY A 33 6.86 16.54 11.00
CA GLY A 33 8.09 15.83 11.38
C GLY A 33 7.84 14.64 12.31
N LEU A 34 6.95 14.81 13.31
CA LEU A 34 6.52 13.73 14.22
C LEU A 34 5.89 12.56 13.44
N LEU A 35 5.00 12.85 12.50
CA LEU A 35 4.35 11.84 11.67
C LEU A 35 5.37 11.05 10.83
N SER A 36 6.37 11.74 10.29
CA SER A 36 7.48 11.09 9.56
C SER A 36 8.34 10.20 10.48
N CYS A 37 8.57 10.64 11.72
CA CYS A 37 9.29 9.85 12.73
C CYS A 37 8.51 8.58 13.10
N VAL A 38 7.20 8.70 13.37
CA VAL A 38 6.33 7.55 13.67
C VAL A 38 6.35 6.55 12.51
N GLN A 39 6.26 7.05 11.27
CA GLN A 39 6.37 6.23 10.07
C GLN A 39 7.67 5.42 10.06
N ALA A 40 8.82 6.08 10.16
CA ALA A 40 10.14 5.43 10.14
C ALA A 40 10.32 4.42 11.28
N CYS A 41 9.91 4.77 12.50
CA CYS A 41 9.98 3.88 13.65
C CYS A 41 9.10 2.64 13.47
N SER A 42 7.95 2.75 12.81
CA SER A 42 7.04 1.62 12.58
C SER A 42 7.59 0.59 11.59
N GLU A 43 8.53 0.97 10.73
CA GLU A 43 9.13 0.08 9.72
C GLU A 43 10.14 -0.90 10.33
N ILE A 44 10.84 -0.50 11.40
CA ILE A 44 11.92 -1.29 12.01
C ILE A 44 11.44 -2.67 12.51
N PRO A 45 10.38 -2.79 13.33
CA PRO A 45 9.95 -4.09 13.83
C PRO A 45 9.41 -5.00 12.73
N VAL A 46 8.78 -4.42 11.71
CA VAL A 46 8.27 -5.20 10.59
C VAL A 46 9.41 -5.75 9.74
N LEU A 47 10.45 -4.97 9.50
CA LEU A 47 11.63 -5.41 8.76
C LEU A 47 12.28 -6.64 9.40
N LEU A 48 12.32 -6.71 10.73
CA LEU A 48 12.87 -7.87 11.47
C LEU A 48 12.01 -9.12 11.36
N LEU A 49 10.69 -8.96 11.18
CA LEU A 49 9.74 -10.07 11.19
C LEU A 49 9.30 -10.51 9.78
N ILE A 50 9.52 -9.69 8.76
CA ILE A 50 8.95 -9.89 7.42
C ILE A 50 9.35 -11.21 6.78
N GLN A 51 10.60 -11.68 6.97
CA GLN A 51 11.07 -12.94 6.44
C GLN A 51 10.31 -14.14 7.04
N LYS A 52 10.03 -14.10 8.35
CA LYS A 52 9.24 -15.14 9.03
C LYS A 52 7.79 -15.13 8.57
N LEU A 53 7.19 -13.92 8.43
CA LEU A 53 5.83 -13.75 7.93
C LEU A 53 5.70 -14.26 6.49
N SER A 54 6.63 -13.91 5.62
CA SER A 54 6.63 -14.31 4.20
C SER A 54 6.72 -15.83 4.03
N LYS A 55 7.53 -16.51 4.85
CA LYS A 55 7.60 -17.97 4.85
C LYS A 55 6.32 -18.64 5.37
N LYS A 56 5.64 -18.03 6.35
CA LYS A 56 4.45 -18.61 6.99
C LYS A 56 3.18 -18.41 6.16
N PHE A 57 2.96 -17.22 5.62
CA PHE A 57 1.70 -16.83 4.97
C PHE A 57 1.78 -16.80 3.44
N GLY A 58 2.98 -16.86 2.88
CA GLY A 58 3.19 -16.71 1.44
C GLY A 58 3.15 -15.26 0.97
N THR A 59 3.93 -14.98 -0.05
CA THR A 59 4.18 -13.63 -0.57
C THR A 59 2.91 -12.96 -1.12
N LEU A 60 2.08 -13.70 -1.85
CA LEU A 60 0.90 -13.15 -2.50
C LEU A 60 -0.19 -12.74 -1.50
N HIS A 61 -0.45 -13.59 -0.50
CA HIS A 61 -1.43 -13.29 0.55
C HIS A 61 -1.01 -12.07 1.40
N LEU A 62 0.29 -11.93 1.67
CA LEU A 62 0.80 -10.77 2.40
C LEU A 62 0.63 -9.48 1.61
N ILE A 63 0.91 -9.48 0.30
CA ILE A 63 0.71 -8.30 -0.55
C ILE A 63 -0.78 -7.93 -0.59
N ALA A 64 -1.67 -8.91 -0.73
CA ALA A 64 -3.10 -8.67 -0.69
C ALA A 64 -3.53 -8.05 0.65
N ALA A 65 -3.13 -8.64 1.77
CA ALA A 65 -3.43 -8.11 3.11
C ALA A 65 -2.89 -6.68 3.31
N ALA A 66 -1.67 -6.39 2.86
CA ALA A 66 -1.10 -5.05 2.94
C ALA A 66 -1.87 -4.03 2.07
N THR A 67 -2.40 -4.46 0.92
CA THR A 67 -3.24 -3.59 0.07
C THR A 67 -4.59 -3.30 0.72
N PHE A 68 -5.21 -4.27 1.37
CA PHE A 68 -6.40 -4.03 2.20
C PHE A 68 -6.10 -3.06 3.34
N LEU A 69 -5.00 -3.28 4.04
CA LEU A 69 -4.59 -2.43 5.14
C LEU A 69 -4.28 -1.00 4.67
N MET A 70 -3.86 -0.81 3.41
CA MET A 70 -3.69 0.53 2.81
C MET A 70 -5.02 1.26 2.68
N GLY A 71 -6.10 0.59 2.27
CA GLY A 71 -7.43 1.17 2.27
C GLY A 71 -7.89 1.59 3.68
N ALA A 72 -7.71 0.72 4.67
CA ALA A 72 -8.01 1.02 6.06
C ALA A 72 -7.17 2.21 6.59
N ARG A 73 -5.90 2.29 6.21
CA ARG A 73 -4.99 3.38 6.57
C ARG A 73 -5.47 4.73 6.05
N LEU A 74 -5.93 4.81 4.80
CA LEU A 74 -6.49 6.04 4.22
C LEU A 74 -7.78 6.46 4.95
N ILE A 75 -8.65 5.49 5.26
CA ILE A 75 -9.87 5.74 6.03
C ILE A 75 -9.51 6.26 7.43
N THR A 76 -8.52 5.67 8.09
CA THR A 76 -8.02 6.15 9.39
C THR A 76 -7.47 7.57 9.28
N ALA A 77 -6.65 7.87 8.27
CA ALA A 77 -6.12 9.21 8.05
C ALA A 77 -7.24 10.26 7.88
N SER A 78 -8.40 9.88 7.34
CA SER A 78 -9.56 10.77 7.19
C SER A 78 -10.26 11.14 8.50
N GLY A 79 -9.77 10.70 9.66
CA GLY A 79 -10.41 10.93 10.95
C GLY A 79 -10.36 12.37 11.47
N GLY A 80 -9.63 13.29 10.83
CA GLY A 80 -9.67 14.72 11.12
C GLY A 80 -8.94 15.15 12.39
N SER A 81 -8.03 14.35 12.92
CA SER A 81 -7.19 14.73 14.06
C SER A 81 -5.78 14.14 14.00
N LEU A 82 -4.86 14.74 14.75
CA LEU A 82 -3.48 14.30 14.82
C LEU A 82 -3.35 12.84 15.27
N LEU A 83 -4.21 12.38 16.18
CA LEU A 83 -4.20 10.99 16.65
C LEU A 83 -4.46 10.00 15.50
N PHE A 84 -5.45 10.28 14.66
CA PHE A 84 -5.74 9.44 13.50
C PHE A 84 -4.61 9.45 12.47
N LEU A 85 -3.93 10.59 12.29
CA LEU A 85 -2.75 10.66 11.43
C LEU A 85 -1.58 9.85 12.00
N ILE A 86 -1.35 9.90 13.31
CA ILE A 86 -0.33 9.07 13.99
C ILE A 86 -0.64 7.58 13.80
N LEU A 87 -1.89 7.17 14.02
CA LEU A 87 -2.30 5.77 13.81
C LEU A 87 -2.12 5.34 12.36
N ALA A 88 -2.51 6.18 11.41
CA ALA A 88 -2.31 5.91 9.99
C ALA A 88 -0.82 5.79 9.63
N GLN A 89 0.06 6.60 10.24
CA GLN A 89 1.51 6.52 10.00
C GLN A 89 2.15 5.31 10.71
N ALA A 90 1.65 4.91 11.87
CA ALA A 90 2.09 3.67 12.53
C ALA A 90 1.77 2.41 11.69
N MET A 91 0.69 2.44 10.91
CA MET A 91 0.36 1.35 9.97
C MET A 91 1.30 1.29 8.75
N GLN A 92 2.10 2.32 8.50
CA GLN A 92 3.04 2.39 7.36
C GLN A 92 4.03 1.24 7.36
N GLY A 93 4.65 0.96 8.49
CA GLY A 93 5.64 -0.11 8.59
C GLY A 93 5.10 -1.44 8.06
N ILE A 94 3.88 -1.80 8.47
CA ILE A 94 3.23 -3.04 8.02
C ILE A 94 2.93 -2.98 6.52
N THR A 95 2.30 -1.91 6.05
CA THR A 95 1.88 -1.82 4.65
C THR A 95 3.06 -1.70 3.69
N TYR A 96 4.00 -0.82 3.98
CA TYR A 96 5.14 -0.52 3.12
C TYR A 96 6.14 -1.68 3.05
N MET A 97 6.62 -2.15 4.20
CA MET A 97 7.64 -3.19 4.26
C MET A 97 7.15 -4.50 3.65
N ILE A 98 5.89 -4.88 3.91
CA ILE A 98 5.31 -6.10 3.32
C ILE A 98 5.30 -5.99 1.79
N VAL A 99 4.77 -4.91 1.22
CA VAL A 99 4.65 -4.80 -0.24
C VAL A 99 6.03 -4.77 -0.89
N HIS A 100 6.95 -3.95 -0.39
CA HIS A 100 8.29 -3.84 -0.98
C HIS A 100 9.08 -5.13 -0.88
N PHE A 101 9.13 -5.76 0.31
CA PHE A 101 9.84 -7.01 0.51
C PHE A 101 9.25 -8.15 -0.33
N CYS A 102 7.93 -8.31 -0.28
CA CYS A 102 7.26 -9.40 -1.00
C CYS A 102 7.35 -9.23 -2.51
N CYS A 103 7.24 -8.01 -3.04
CA CYS A 103 7.42 -7.77 -4.47
C CYS A 103 8.86 -8.06 -4.92
N ALA A 104 9.86 -7.62 -4.16
CA ALA A 104 11.26 -7.89 -4.46
C ALA A 104 11.56 -9.40 -4.44
N THR A 105 11.09 -10.11 -3.42
CA THR A 105 11.26 -11.57 -3.29
C THR A 105 10.54 -12.31 -4.41
N TYR A 106 9.32 -11.91 -4.76
CA TYR A 106 8.56 -12.52 -5.85
C TYR A 106 9.28 -12.39 -7.19
N ILE A 107 9.81 -11.21 -7.50
CA ILE A 107 10.57 -10.97 -8.73
C ILE A 107 11.86 -11.78 -8.73
N ALA A 108 12.60 -11.79 -7.62
CA ALA A 108 13.84 -12.55 -7.52
C ALA A 108 13.63 -14.05 -7.76
N SER A 109 12.50 -14.61 -7.30
CA SER A 109 12.19 -16.04 -7.45
C SER A 109 11.63 -16.44 -8.83
N HIS A 110 11.09 -15.48 -9.61
CA HIS A 110 10.45 -15.77 -10.91
C HIS A 110 11.20 -15.17 -12.11
N ALA A 111 12.23 -14.38 -11.87
CA ALA A 111 13.06 -13.82 -12.92
C ALA A 111 13.98 -14.93 -13.51
N LYS A 112 14.22 -14.86 -14.83
CA LYS A 112 15.25 -15.68 -15.46
C LYS A 112 16.62 -15.35 -14.88
N GLU A 113 17.54 -16.31 -14.91
CA GLU A 113 18.92 -16.09 -14.43
C GLU A 113 19.53 -14.81 -15.00
N GLY A 114 20.10 -13.99 -14.11
CA GLY A 114 20.71 -12.70 -14.47
C GLY A 114 19.73 -11.55 -14.73
N LYS A 115 18.39 -11.78 -14.75
CA LYS A 115 17.38 -10.73 -15.06
C LYS A 115 16.60 -10.19 -13.85
N ALA A 116 16.91 -10.63 -12.66
CA ALA A 116 16.20 -10.21 -11.44
C ALA A 116 16.29 -8.68 -11.21
N SER A 117 17.46 -8.09 -11.45
CA SER A 117 17.67 -6.63 -11.34
C SER A 117 16.81 -5.86 -12.35
N GLN A 118 16.70 -6.33 -13.59
CA GLN A 118 15.85 -5.70 -14.60
C GLN A 118 14.36 -5.76 -14.18
N GLY A 119 13.91 -6.91 -13.65
CA GLY A 119 12.56 -7.07 -13.14
C GLY A 119 12.24 -6.12 -11.98
N GLN A 120 13.18 -5.93 -11.07
CA GLN A 120 13.05 -4.96 -9.98
C GLN A 120 12.99 -3.53 -10.48
N SER A 121 13.82 -3.18 -11.47
CA SER A 121 13.78 -1.84 -12.09
C SER A 121 12.43 -1.55 -12.74
N VAL A 122 11.87 -2.51 -13.49
CA VAL A 122 10.53 -2.35 -14.09
C VAL A 122 9.46 -2.20 -13.01
N LEU A 123 9.50 -3.01 -11.95
CA LEU A 123 8.58 -2.85 -10.83
C LEU A 123 8.67 -1.44 -10.23
N TYR A 124 9.89 -0.97 -9.99
CA TYR A 124 10.12 0.34 -9.41
C TYR A 124 9.58 1.47 -10.31
N ILE A 125 9.81 1.40 -11.62
CA ILE A 125 9.25 2.36 -12.59
C ILE A 125 7.72 2.36 -12.54
N VAL A 126 7.10 1.20 -12.50
CA VAL A 126 5.64 1.08 -12.46
C VAL A 126 5.07 1.62 -11.14
N GLN A 127 5.70 1.31 -10.01
CA GLN A 127 5.23 1.76 -8.70
C GLN A 127 5.53 3.24 -8.47
N THR A 128 6.80 3.64 -8.45
CA THR A 128 7.18 5.01 -8.08
C THR A 128 6.99 6.01 -9.22
N GLY A 129 7.01 5.56 -10.47
CA GLY A 129 6.67 6.38 -11.63
C GLY A 129 5.17 6.42 -11.87
N ILE A 130 4.66 5.45 -12.63
CA ILE A 130 3.28 5.50 -13.17
C ILE A 130 2.22 5.56 -12.06
N ALA A 131 2.30 4.66 -11.09
CA ALA A 131 1.29 4.63 -10.02
C ALA A 131 1.32 5.89 -9.14
N SER A 132 2.51 6.43 -8.85
CA SER A 132 2.62 7.65 -8.05
C SER A 132 2.09 8.88 -8.80
N ILE A 133 2.40 9.02 -10.08
CA ILE A 133 1.89 10.11 -10.91
C ILE A 133 0.35 10.05 -10.97
N LEU A 134 -0.21 8.88 -11.27
CA LEU A 134 -1.66 8.71 -11.33
C LEU A 134 -2.32 8.95 -9.96
N GLY A 135 -1.75 8.42 -8.88
CA GLY A 135 -2.27 8.62 -7.53
C GLY A 135 -2.32 10.07 -7.13
N ASN A 136 -1.27 10.84 -7.45
CA ASN A 136 -1.20 12.25 -7.13
C ASN A 136 -2.12 13.11 -8.01
N ILE A 137 -2.19 12.85 -9.33
CA ILE A 137 -3.07 13.60 -10.22
C ILE A 137 -4.55 13.33 -9.87
N LEU A 138 -4.92 12.07 -9.71
CA LEU A 138 -6.30 11.70 -9.35
C LEU A 138 -6.65 12.23 -7.96
N GLY A 139 -5.74 12.06 -7.00
CA GLY A 139 -5.90 12.54 -5.65
C GLY A 139 -6.08 14.05 -5.60
N GLY A 140 -5.21 14.82 -6.25
CA GLY A 140 -5.31 16.27 -6.32
C GLY A 140 -6.65 16.74 -6.90
N LYS A 141 -7.08 16.17 -8.04
CA LYS A 141 -8.38 16.51 -8.63
C LYS A 141 -9.58 16.21 -7.72
N ILE A 142 -9.49 15.17 -6.90
CA ILE A 142 -10.56 14.83 -5.95
C ILE A 142 -10.51 15.81 -4.78
N ILE A 143 -9.33 16.14 -4.28
CA ILE A 143 -9.13 17.12 -3.20
C ILE A 143 -9.72 18.48 -3.58
N ASP A 144 -9.46 18.95 -4.79
CA ASP A 144 -9.99 20.24 -5.29
C ASP A 144 -11.52 20.29 -5.29
N ARG A 145 -12.20 19.15 -5.33
CA ARG A 145 -13.66 19.07 -5.36
C ARG A 145 -14.31 18.87 -4.00
N ILE A 146 -13.73 18.05 -3.15
CA ILE A 146 -14.36 17.60 -1.90
C ILE A 146 -13.50 17.77 -0.65
N GLY A 147 -12.29 18.36 -0.77
CA GLY A 147 -11.35 18.53 0.32
C GLY A 147 -10.57 17.27 0.67
N ILE A 148 -9.46 17.43 1.43
CA ILE A 148 -8.51 16.33 1.68
C ILE A 148 -9.13 15.23 2.53
N GLN A 149 -9.87 15.58 3.59
CA GLN A 149 -10.45 14.63 4.53
C GLN A 149 -11.39 13.62 3.84
N PHE A 150 -12.34 14.13 3.05
CA PHE A 150 -13.27 13.28 2.31
C PHE A 150 -12.57 12.51 1.20
N SER A 151 -11.57 13.11 0.55
CA SER A 151 -10.77 12.44 -0.49
C SER A 151 -10.05 11.22 0.05
N TYR A 152 -9.43 11.30 1.24
CA TYR A 152 -8.81 10.14 1.88
C TYR A 152 -9.81 9.03 2.18
N ARG A 153 -11.01 9.37 2.65
CA ARG A 153 -12.07 8.40 2.92
C ARG A 153 -12.53 7.71 1.65
N TYR A 154 -12.86 8.46 0.60
CA TYR A 154 -13.31 7.90 -0.68
C TYR A 154 -12.25 7.04 -1.34
N PHE A 155 -11.02 7.54 -1.41
CA PHE A 155 -9.91 6.80 -2.01
C PHE A 155 -9.62 5.51 -1.24
N GLY A 156 -9.70 5.55 0.09
CA GLY A 156 -9.56 4.37 0.95
C GLY A 156 -10.63 3.32 0.69
N ILE A 157 -11.90 3.71 0.56
CA ILE A 157 -13.01 2.81 0.23
C ILE A 157 -12.82 2.20 -1.15
N VAL A 158 -12.44 2.99 -2.15
CA VAL A 158 -12.20 2.51 -3.52
C VAL A 158 -11.06 1.48 -3.55
N ILE A 159 -9.94 1.75 -2.88
CA ILE A 159 -8.83 0.80 -2.77
C ILE A 159 -9.28 -0.48 -2.09
N PHE A 160 -10.07 -0.38 -1.02
CA PHE A 160 -10.59 -1.53 -0.28
C PHE A 160 -11.47 -2.41 -1.17
N ILE A 161 -12.39 -1.80 -1.94
CA ILE A 161 -13.26 -2.53 -2.87
C ILE A 161 -12.46 -3.20 -3.98
N ILE A 162 -11.53 -2.48 -4.61
CA ILE A 162 -10.70 -3.04 -5.69
C ILE A 162 -9.83 -4.18 -5.16
N ALA A 163 -9.24 -4.03 -3.99
CA ALA A 163 -8.45 -5.09 -3.36
C ALA A 163 -9.30 -6.32 -3.07
N ALA A 164 -10.56 -6.14 -2.60
CA ALA A 164 -11.51 -7.23 -2.38
C ALA A 164 -11.84 -7.98 -3.67
N VAL A 165 -12.15 -7.25 -4.74
CA VAL A 165 -12.46 -7.85 -6.05
C VAL A 165 -11.29 -8.67 -6.58
N ILE A 166 -10.05 -8.13 -6.51
CA ILE A 166 -8.86 -8.84 -6.97
C ILE A 166 -8.60 -10.08 -6.11
N ALA A 167 -8.76 -9.98 -4.79
CA ALA A 167 -8.61 -11.11 -3.89
C ALA A 167 -9.62 -12.22 -4.21
N CYS A 168 -10.90 -11.89 -4.39
CA CYS A 168 -11.93 -12.84 -4.79
C CYS A 168 -11.60 -13.54 -6.11
N CYS A 169 -11.15 -12.80 -7.11
CA CYS A 169 -10.76 -13.36 -8.40
C CYS A 169 -9.58 -14.36 -8.27
N LEU A 170 -8.59 -14.06 -7.43
CA LEU A 170 -7.44 -14.94 -7.20
C LEU A 170 -7.84 -16.21 -6.45
N PHE A 171 -8.65 -16.11 -5.39
CA PHE A 171 -9.17 -17.26 -4.65
C PHE A 171 -10.01 -18.19 -5.55
N TRP A 172 -10.85 -17.61 -6.41
CA TRP A 172 -11.65 -18.38 -7.33
C TRP A 172 -10.80 -19.15 -8.34
N ARG A 173 -9.75 -18.52 -8.84
CA ARG A 173 -8.79 -19.13 -9.76
C ARG A 173 -8.00 -20.27 -9.11
N GLU A 174 -7.55 -20.10 -7.87
CA GLU A 174 -6.84 -21.16 -7.13
C GLU A 174 -7.76 -22.36 -6.88
N HIS A 175 -9.01 -22.11 -6.48
CA HIS A 175 -10.00 -23.18 -6.26
C HIS A 175 -10.36 -23.94 -7.54
N SER A 176 -10.46 -23.24 -8.67
CA SER A 176 -10.71 -23.86 -9.97
C SER A 176 -9.54 -24.74 -10.44
N MET A 177 -8.30 -24.32 -10.21
CA MET A 177 -7.13 -25.12 -10.55
C MET A 177 -6.99 -26.37 -9.68
N GLN A 178 -7.27 -26.30 -8.38
CA GLN A 178 -7.26 -27.45 -7.51
C GLN A 178 -8.30 -28.50 -7.92
N LYS A 179 -9.50 -28.12 -8.33
CA LYS A 179 -10.53 -29.03 -8.84
C LYS A 179 -10.09 -29.74 -10.12
N SER A 180 -9.38 -29.07 -11.03
CA SER A 180 -8.93 -29.67 -12.27
C SER A 180 -7.77 -30.67 -12.09
N VAL A 181 -7.01 -30.58 -11.02
CA VAL A 181 -5.92 -31.52 -10.66
C VAL A 181 -6.48 -32.77 -9.98
N ILE A 182 -7.55 -32.65 -9.20
CA ILE A 182 -8.20 -33.80 -8.50
C ILE A 182 -9.07 -34.61 -9.48
N SER A 183 -9.51 -34.02 -10.59
CA SER A 183 -10.35 -34.66 -11.63
C SER A 183 -9.53 -35.40 -12.71
N LYS A 184 -8.20 -35.42 -12.63
CA LYS A 184 -7.31 -36.23 -13.46
C LYS A 184 -6.66 -37.35 -12.65
#